data_2fecef50450c83e94f7aced1d6eaa9b2
#
_entry.id   2fecef50450c83e94f7aced1d6eaa9b2
#
_cell.length_a   1.000
_cell.length_b   1.000
_cell.length_c   1.000
_cell.angle_alpha   90.00
_cell.angle_beta   90.00
_cell.angle_gamma   90.00
#
_symmetry.space_group_name_H-M   'P 1'
#
loop_
_entity.id
_entity.type
_entity.pdbx_description
1 polymer ?
#
loop_
_entity_poly.entity_id
_entity_poly.type
_entity_poly.pdbx_seq_one_letter_code
_entity_poly.pdbx_strand_id
1 'polypeptide(L)'
;MEKEILRALIELRKNKERKFDQTVDLLINLQKFDARKNQINLFITTPYKIKDKKIGAFLESKSSHIDTITKEEFKKYSDKKEAKRLVKKYDFFISQSTLMPSVATTFGRVLGPSGKMPSPQLGIILNTDEKTIREIKEKINNSLKIKAKESSIKIAVGKQSMKDNEIDENILTVYNAVLKNLPKEKDNIKNVELKFTMTKPQKLNIK
;
A
#
# COMPACT_ATOMS: atom_id res chain seq x y z
N MET A 1 -3.26 -24.02 2.46
CA MET A 1 -2.56 -22.72 2.56
C MET A 1 -2.58 -22.19 3.99
N GLU A 2 -3.73 -22.03 4.65
CA GLU A 2 -3.85 -21.54 6.03
C GLU A 2 -2.91 -22.25 7.04
N LYS A 3 -2.96 -23.59 7.08
CA LYS A 3 -2.09 -24.37 7.97
C LYS A 3 -0.58 -24.09 7.75
N GLU A 4 -0.16 -23.84 6.53
CA GLU A 4 1.24 -23.53 6.20
C GLU A 4 1.61 -22.10 6.61
N ILE A 5 0.68 -21.15 6.47
CA ILE A 5 0.86 -19.76 6.92
C ILE A 5 1.01 -19.73 8.45
N LEU A 6 0.12 -20.41 9.17
CA LEU A 6 0.18 -20.49 10.63
C LEU A 6 1.48 -21.16 11.12
N ARG A 7 1.93 -22.24 10.47
CA ARG A 7 3.24 -22.86 10.78
C ARG A 7 4.40 -21.89 10.57
N ALA A 8 4.41 -21.19 9.44
CA ALA A 8 5.45 -20.20 9.15
C ALA A 8 5.45 -19.04 10.17
N LEU A 9 4.27 -18.56 10.59
CA LEU A 9 4.15 -17.52 11.61
C LEU A 9 4.71 -18.00 12.96
N ILE A 10 4.37 -19.23 13.38
CA ILE A 10 4.89 -19.83 14.62
C ILE A 10 6.41 -19.94 14.56
N GLU A 11 6.98 -20.39 13.44
CA GLU A 11 8.45 -20.46 13.26
C GLU A 11 9.09 -19.06 13.29
N LEU A 12 8.48 -18.08 12.65
CA LEU A 12 8.98 -16.72 12.66
C LEU A 12 8.94 -16.09 14.05
N ARG A 13 7.93 -16.40 14.86
CA ARG A 13 7.80 -15.90 16.25
C ARG A 13 8.84 -16.49 17.21
N LYS A 14 9.43 -17.65 16.90
CA LYS A 14 10.54 -18.22 17.70
C LYS A 14 11.84 -17.41 17.60
N ASN A 15 11.96 -16.53 16.60
CA ASN A 15 13.12 -15.67 16.47
C ASN A 15 13.19 -14.67 17.62
N LYS A 16 14.43 -14.19 17.91
CA LYS A 16 14.69 -13.22 18.97
C LYS A 16 13.78 -12.00 18.85
N GLU A 17 13.10 -11.67 19.93
CA GLU A 17 12.27 -10.48 20.04
C GLU A 17 13.09 -9.21 19.79
N ARG A 18 12.44 -8.24 19.17
CA ARG A 18 13.03 -6.94 18.86
C ARG A 18 12.31 -5.84 19.64
N LYS A 19 12.98 -4.73 19.88
CA LYS A 19 12.45 -3.58 20.63
C LYS A 19 11.37 -2.80 19.84
N PHE A 20 10.98 -3.24 18.66
CA PHE A 20 9.96 -2.60 17.81
C PHE A 20 9.03 -3.65 17.20
N ASP A 21 7.81 -3.22 16.91
CA ASP A 21 6.79 -4.06 16.28
C ASP A 21 7.14 -4.29 14.81
N GLN A 22 7.58 -5.53 14.50
CA GLN A 22 8.04 -5.90 13.17
C GLN A 22 6.86 -6.00 12.19
N THR A 23 7.10 -5.60 10.95
CA THR A 23 6.15 -5.82 9.86
C THR A 23 6.26 -7.25 9.36
N VAL A 24 5.13 -7.84 9.02
CA VAL A 24 5.01 -9.12 8.35
C VAL A 24 4.96 -8.86 6.84
N ASP A 25 5.99 -9.31 6.13
CA ASP A 25 6.11 -9.12 4.70
C ASP A 25 5.85 -10.43 3.95
N LEU A 26 4.93 -10.39 3.00
CA LEU A 26 4.67 -11.45 2.03
C LEU A 26 5.52 -11.20 0.79
N LEU A 27 6.30 -12.20 0.39
CA LEU A 27 7.11 -12.18 -0.82
C LEU A 27 6.54 -13.20 -1.80
N ILE A 28 6.15 -12.73 -2.97
CA ILE A 28 5.69 -13.57 -4.07
C ILE A 28 6.72 -13.46 -5.18
N ASN A 29 7.50 -14.51 -5.37
CA ASN A 29 8.49 -14.57 -6.44
C ASN A 29 7.83 -15.14 -7.69
N LEU A 30 7.97 -14.42 -8.79
CA LEU A 30 7.36 -14.76 -10.07
C LEU A 30 8.37 -15.47 -10.97
N GLN A 31 7.84 -16.32 -11.86
CA GLN A 31 8.57 -16.98 -12.93
C GLN A 31 7.84 -16.79 -14.26
N LYS A 32 8.56 -16.82 -15.36
CA LYS A 32 8.00 -16.64 -16.72
C LYS A 32 7.14 -15.38 -16.85
N PHE A 33 7.48 -14.34 -16.07
CA PHE A 33 6.78 -13.08 -15.98
C PHE A 33 7.69 -11.92 -16.41
N ASP A 34 7.28 -11.18 -17.42
CA ASP A 34 7.98 -9.98 -17.86
C ASP A 34 7.26 -8.73 -17.32
N ALA A 35 7.87 -8.11 -16.30
CA ALA A 35 7.34 -6.90 -15.66
C ALA A 35 7.29 -5.68 -16.59
N ARG A 36 8.01 -5.69 -17.73
CA ARG A 36 7.97 -4.60 -18.70
C ARG A 36 6.73 -4.66 -19.57
N LYS A 37 6.30 -5.89 -19.92
CA LYS A 37 5.10 -6.13 -20.73
C LYS A 37 3.83 -6.16 -19.89
N ASN A 38 3.91 -6.73 -18.68
CA ASN A 38 2.77 -6.96 -17.80
C ASN A 38 2.93 -6.13 -16.53
N GLN A 39 2.47 -4.88 -16.55
CA GLN A 39 2.51 -4.02 -15.37
C GLN A 39 1.34 -4.36 -14.43
N ILE A 40 1.65 -4.87 -13.25
CA ILE A 40 0.65 -5.05 -12.19
C ILE A 40 0.64 -3.81 -11.30
N ASN A 41 -0.48 -3.12 -11.27
CA ASN A 41 -0.71 -1.97 -10.41
C ASN A 41 -2.12 -2.08 -9.83
N LEU A 42 -2.22 -2.63 -8.61
CA LEU A 42 -3.49 -2.99 -7.97
C LEU A 42 -3.65 -2.23 -6.67
N PHE A 43 -4.90 -1.88 -6.38
CA PHE A 43 -5.34 -1.51 -5.04
C PHE A 43 -6.18 -2.66 -4.49
N ILE A 44 -5.78 -3.20 -3.35
CA ILE A 44 -6.46 -4.31 -2.69
C ILE A 44 -6.93 -3.83 -1.33
N THR A 45 -8.18 -4.06 -1.00
CA THR A 45 -8.70 -3.82 0.34
C THR A 45 -8.48 -5.07 1.18
N THR A 46 -7.77 -4.93 2.30
CA THR A 46 -7.54 -6.00 3.27
C THR A 46 -8.63 -5.99 4.33
N PRO A 47 -9.04 -7.16 4.85
CA PRO A 47 -10.01 -7.26 5.94
C PRO A 47 -9.54 -6.51 7.19
N TYR A 48 -8.27 -6.67 7.55
CA TYR A 48 -7.68 -6.07 8.74
C TYR A 48 -6.67 -5.00 8.38
N LYS A 49 -6.75 -3.90 9.12
CA LYS A 49 -5.86 -2.75 8.98
C LYS A 49 -4.44 -3.11 9.42
N ILE A 50 -3.47 -2.79 8.58
CA ILE A 50 -2.05 -3.10 8.83
C ILE A 50 -1.36 -1.94 9.54
N LYS A 51 -1.62 -0.72 9.08
CA LYS A 51 -0.95 0.50 9.57
C LYS A 51 -1.84 1.72 9.37
N ASP A 52 -1.77 2.67 10.32
CA ASP A 52 -2.32 4.01 10.10
C ASP A 52 -1.46 4.75 9.08
N LYS A 53 -2.06 5.10 7.96
CA LYS A 53 -1.40 5.88 6.92
C LYS A 53 -1.58 7.37 7.20
N LYS A 54 -0.50 8.11 7.06
CA LYS A 54 -0.57 9.58 7.05
C LYS A 54 -1.09 10.03 5.70
N ILE A 55 -2.27 10.66 5.70
CA ILE A 55 -2.96 11.06 4.48
C ILE A 55 -2.94 12.59 4.40
N GLY A 56 -2.49 13.13 3.27
CA GLY A 56 -2.61 14.54 2.93
C GLY A 56 -3.73 14.76 1.92
N ALA A 57 -4.49 15.84 2.06
CA ALA A 57 -5.60 16.15 1.18
C ALA A 57 -5.39 17.48 0.46
N PHE A 58 -5.58 17.50 -0.85
CA PHE A 58 -5.65 18.71 -1.65
C PHE A 58 -7.12 19.12 -1.79
N LEU A 59 -7.54 20.09 -0.99
CA LEU A 59 -8.93 20.57 -0.93
C LEU A 59 -8.98 22.08 -1.12
N GLU A 60 -10.11 22.60 -1.53
CA GLU A 60 -10.36 24.05 -1.64
C GLU A 60 -10.49 24.69 -0.26
N SER A 61 -11.14 24.01 0.68
CA SER A 61 -11.33 24.45 2.06
C SER A 61 -10.57 23.55 3.05
N LYS A 62 -10.14 24.12 4.18
CA LYS A 62 -9.49 23.35 5.24
C LYS A 62 -10.49 22.44 5.95
N SER A 63 -10.13 21.18 6.12
CA SER A 63 -10.90 20.20 6.90
C SER A 63 -10.23 19.96 8.24
N SER A 64 -11.02 19.80 9.30
CA SER A 64 -10.52 19.48 10.65
C SER A 64 -10.05 18.02 10.80
N HIS A 65 -10.48 17.13 9.91
CA HIS A 65 -10.29 15.68 10.02
C HIS A 65 -9.08 15.13 9.29
N ILE A 66 -8.45 15.97 8.43
CA ILE A 66 -7.32 15.55 7.60
C ILE A 66 -6.37 16.74 7.35
N ASP A 67 -5.09 16.46 7.27
CA ASP A 67 -4.10 17.48 6.92
C ASP A 67 -4.38 17.99 5.50
N THR A 68 -4.83 19.24 5.42
CA THR A 68 -5.29 19.85 4.16
C THR A 68 -4.23 20.80 3.60
N ILE A 69 -4.03 20.73 2.30
CA ILE A 69 -3.17 21.61 1.53
C ILE A 69 -4.08 22.37 0.56
N THR A 70 -4.26 23.66 0.78
CA THR A 70 -5.11 24.50 -0.05
C THR A 70 -4.37 25.00 -1.30
N LYS A 71 -5.13 25.43 -2.32
CA LYS A 71 -4.56 25.97 -3.57
C LYS A 71 -3.60 27.14 -3.33
N GLU A 72 -3.86 27.98 -2.32
CA GLU A 72 -2.99 29.09 -1.93
C GLU A 72 -1.62 28.62 -1.44
N GLU A 73 -1.59 27.48 -0.75
CA GLU A 73 -0.37 26.90 -0.22
C GLU A 73 0.50 26.25 -1.31
N PHE A 74 -0.04 25.96 -2.51
CA PHE A 74 0.73 25.38 -3.62
C PHE A 74 1.96 26.21 -4.00
N LYS A 75 1.88 27.54 -3.86
CA LYS A 75 3.03 28.45 -4.11
C LYS A 75 4.25 28.12 -3.25
N LYS A 76 4.03 27.69 -1.99
CA LYS A 76 5.11 27.29 -1.07
C LYS A 76 5.85 26.03 -1.54
N TYR A 77 5.16 25.17 -2.27
CA TYR A 77 5.69 23.89 -2.76
C TYR A 77 6.15 23.95 -4.23
N SER A 78 6.26 25.13 -4.81
CA SER A 78 6.88 25.33 -6.13
C SER A 78 8.35 24.91 -6.13
N ASP A 79 9.03 25.02 -4.97
CA ASP A 79 10.37 24.47 -4.80
C ASP A 79 10.33 22.95 -4.68
N LYS A 80 11.15 22.30 -5.51
CA LYS A 80 11.30 20.83 -5.56
C LYS A 80 11.72 20.23 -4.22
N LYS A 81 12.47 20.94 -3.38
CA LYS A 81 12.89 20.47 -2.05
C LYS A 81 11.69 20.37 -1.10
N GLU A 82 10.88 21.45 -1.06
CA GLU A 82 9.69 21.50 -0.21
C GLU A 82 8.63 20.47 -0.66
N ALA A 83 8.39 20.35 -1.97
CA ALA A 83 7.52 19.31 -2.52
C ALA A 83 8.00 17.89 -2.15
N LYS A 84 9.31 17.61 -2.19
CA LYS A 84 9.85 16.32 -1.75
C LYS A 84 9.68 16.08 -0.25
N ARG A 85 9.82 17.12 0.59
CA ARG A 85 9.57 17.02 2.04
C ARG A 85 8.12 16.68 2.32
N LEU A 86 7.19 17.36 1.64
CA LEU A 86 5.75 17.07 1.73
C LEU A 86 5.44 15.61 1.37
N VAL A 87 5.97 15.13 0.23
CA VAL A 87 5.74 13.75 -0.23
C VAL A 87 6.33 12.71 0.73
N LYS A 88 7.40 13.03 1.45
CA LYS A 88 7.96 12.16 2.50
C LYS A 88 7.09 12.14 3.77
N LYS A 89 6.41 13.24 4.09
CA LYS A 89 5.58 13.36 5.29
C LYS A 89 4.34 12.47 5.24
N TYR A 90 3.73 12.30 4.06
CA TYR A 90 2.48 11.57 3.89
C TYR A 90 2.67 10.26 3.13
N ASP A 91 1.95 9.24 3.53
CA ASP A 91 1.95 7.92 2.87
C ASP A 91 1.03 7.92 1.64
N PHE A 92 -0.07 8.67 1.69
CA PHE A 92 -1.08 8.74 0.64
C PHE A 92 -1.60 10.17 0.45
N PHE A 93 -2.07 10.49 -0.77
CA PHE A 93 -2.70 11.77 -1.07
C PHE A 93 -4.06 11.56 -1.69
N ILE A 94 -5.01 12.40 -1.27
CA ILE A 94 -6.32 12.54 -1.89
C ILE A 94 -6.44 13.94 -2.48
N SER A 95 -7.27 14.12 -3.47
CA SER A 95 -7.51 15.42 -4.10
C SER A 95 -8.96 15.58 -4.49
N GLN A 96 -9.47 16.78 -4.32
CA GLN A 96 -10.72 17.18 -4.93
C GLN A 96 -10.58 17.19 -6.45
N SER A 97 -11.59 16.73 -7.17
CA SER A 97 -11.55 16.60 -8.63
C SER A 97 -11.22 17.93 -9.33
N THR A 98 -11.77 19.04 -8.84
CA THR A 98 -11.52 20.40 -9.37
C THR A 98 -10.07 20.85 -9.26
N LEU A 99 -9.33 20.39 -8.23
CA LEU A 99 -7.94 20.75 -7.99
C LEU A 99 -6.94 19.83 -8.71
N MET A 100 -7.38 18.68 -9.24
CA MET A 100 -6.48 17.70 -9.86
C MET A 100 -5.58 18.28 -10.97
N PRO A 101 -6.06 19.12 -11.89
CA PRO A 101 -5.19 19.74 -12.90
C PRO A 101 -4.05 20.58 -12.27
N SER A 102 -4.37 21.37 -11.25
CA SER A 102 -3.40 22.19 -10.53
C SER A 102 -2.41 21.34 -9.73
N VAL A 103 -2.87 20.25 -9.11
CA VAL A 103 -2.03 19.27 -8.40
C VAL A 103 -1.09 18.56 -9.38
N ALA A 104 -1.57 18.17 -10.55
CA ALA A 104 -0.76 17.51 -11.57
C ALA A 104 0.35 18.43 -12.08
N THR A 105 0.06 19.71 -12.30
CA THR A 105 1.03 20.70 -12.78
C THR A 105 2.10 20.99 -11.72
N THR A 106 1.69 21.21 -10.45
CA THR A 106 2.60 21.63 -9.38
C THR A 106 3.39 20.46 -8.80
N PHE A 107 2.72 19.35 -8.50
CA PHE A 107 3.30 18.21 -7.75
C PHE A 107 3.58 16.98 -8.62
N GLY A 108 3.13 16.93 -9.87
CA GLY A 108 3.23 15.75 -10.73
C GLY A 108 4.65 15.21 -10.88
N ARG A 109 5.65 16.10 -10.98
CA ARG A 109 7.08 15.74 -11.09
C ARG A 109 7.64 15.05 -9.84
N VAL A 110 6.97 15.17 -8.68
CA VAL A 110 7.41 14.58 -7.41
C VAL A 110 6.47 13.43 -6.99
N LEU A 111 5.16 13.62 -7.10
CA LEU A 111 4.16 12.60 -6.75
C LEU A 111 4.14 11.42 -7.73
N GLY A 112 4.32 11.67 -9.03
CA GLY A 112 4.32 10.64 -10.07
C GLY A 112 5.38 9.55 -9.82
N PRO A 113 6.68 9.89 -9.79
CA PRO A 113 7.75 8.92 -9.54
C PRO A 113 7.64 8.23 -8.19
N SER A 114 7.13 8.92 -7.14
CA SER A 114 6.91 8.33 -5.82
C SER A 114 5.71 7.38 -5.78
N GLY A 115 4.87 7.39 -6.82
CA GLY A 115 3.66 6.57 -6.90
C GLY A 115 2.54 7.01 -5.96
N LYS A 116 2.62 8.23 -5.43
CA LYS A 116 1.67 8.79 -4.46
C LYS A 116 0.65 9.76 -5.09
N MET A 117 0.62 9.85 -6.42
CA MET A 117 -0.37 10.66 -7.14
C MET A 117 -1.78 10.17 -6.82
N PRO A 118 -2.75 11.05 -6.48
CA PRO A 118 -4.14 10.68 -6.33
C PRO A 118 -4.65 9.96 -7.58
N SER A 119 -5.37 8.85 -7.39
CA SER A 119 -5.92 8.06 -8.50
C SER A 119 -7.44 8.04 -8.46
N PRO A 120 -8.12 7.90 -9.62
CA PRO A 120 -9.58 7.83 -9.66
C PRO A 120 -10.17 6.71 -8.80
N GLN A 121 -9.43 5.62 -8.62
CA GLN A 121 -9.89 4.46 -7.86
C GLN A 121 -10.02 4.71 -6.36
N LEU A 122 -9.13 5.53 -5.78
CA LEU A 122 -9.05 5.66 -4.32
C LEU A 122 -8.69 7.07 -3.82
N GLY A 123 -8.30 8.01 -4.66
CA GLY A 123 -7.71 9.27 -4.24
C GLY A 123 -8.37 10.52 -4.79
N ILE A 124 -9.37 10.41 -5.67
CA ILE A 124 -10.08 11.57 -6.21
C ILE A 124 -11.48 11.59 -5.60
N ILE A 125 -11.84 12.72 -5.00
CA ILE A 125 -13.15 12.95 -4.38
C ILE A 125 -13.90 14.05 -5.13
N LEU A 126 -15.20 13.88 -5.26
CA LEU A 126 -16.09 14.90 -5.84
C LEU A 126 -16.63 15.83 -4.75
N ASN A 127 -17.11 15.22 -3.66
CA ASN A 127 -17.68 15.94 -2.53
C ASN A 127 -16.69 15.98 -1.36
N THR A 128 -16.60 17.12 -0.69
CA THR A 128 -15.71 17.36 0.46
C THR A 128 -16.42 17.21 1.80
N ASP A 129 -17.54 16.47 1.83
CA ASP A 129 -18.31 16.23 3.04
C ASP A 129 -17.47 15.43 4.06
N GLU A 130 -17.63 15.74 5.32
CA GLU A 130 -16.89 15.08 6.41
C GLU A 130 -17.10 13.56 6.42
N LYS A 131 -18.31 13.09 6.11
CA LYS A 131 -18.61 11.65 6.00
C LYS A 131 -17.79 10.99 4.92
N THR A 132 -17.75 11.59 3.73
CA THR A 132 -16.98 11.09 2.58
C THR A 132 -15.48 11.04 2.90
N ILE A 133 -14.95 12.07 3.58
CA ILE A 133 -13.55 12.11 3.99
C ILE A 133 -13.23 10.98 4.97
N ARG A 134 -14.09 10.70 5.96
CA ARG A 134 -13.90 9.61 6.93
C ARG A 134 -13.93 8.24 6.24
N GLU A 135 -14.93 7.99 5.40
CA GLU A 135 -15.03 6.73 4.65
C GLU A 135 -13.81 6.47 3.75
N ILE A 136 -13.34 7.50 3.06
CA ILE A 136 -12.15 7.38 2.21
C ILE A 136 -10.89 7.15 3.05
N LYS A 137 -10.77 7.80 4.20
CA LYS A 137 -9.66 7.58 5.13
C LYS A 137 -9.63 6.12 5.62
N GLU A 138 -10.78 5.54 5.96
CA GLU A 138 -10.88 4.13 6.35
C GLU A 138 -10.54 3.21 5.18
N LYS A 139 -11.11 3.46 3.99
CA LYS A 139 -10.77 2.70 2.77
C LYS A 139 -9.28 2.75 2.44
N ILE A 140 -8.64 3.90 2.56
CA ILE A 140 -7.21 4.05 2.32
C ILE A 140 -6.39 3.28 3.37
N ASN A 141 -6.78 3.34 4.64
CA ASN A 141 -6.08 2.63 5.70
C ASN A 141 -6.12 1.11 5.51
N ASN A 142 -7.25 0.60 5.03
CA ASN A 142 -7.44 -0.82 4.75
C ASN A 142 -6.99 -1.22 3.33
N SER A 143 -6.53 -0.29 2.49
CA SER A 143 -6.07 -0.60 1.14
C SER A 143 -4.57 -0.81 1.07
N LEU A 144 -4.14 -1.73 0.21
CA LEU A 144 -2.75 -1.93 -0.17
C LEU A 144 -2.55 -1.61 -1.64
N LYS A 145 -1.49 -0.87 -1.94
CA LYS A 145 -1.07 -0.62 -3.31
C LYS A 145 0.03 -1.59 -3.68
N ILE A 146 -0.23 -2.45 -4.64
CA ILE A 146 0.72 -3.43 -5.15
C ILE A 146 1.21 -2.98 -6.52
N LYS A 147 2.53 -2.89 -6.65
CA LYS A 147 3.18 -2.64 -7.94
C LYS A 147 4.22 -3.71 -8.18
N ALA A 148 4.06 -4.48 -9.26
CA ALA A 148 5.12 -5.36 -9.74
C ALA A 148 5.99 -4.60 -10.74
N LYS A 149 7.18 -4.21 -10.31
CA LYS A 149 8.23 -3.63 -11.17
C LYS A 149 9.30 -4.64 -11.53
N GLU A 150 9.36 -5.72 -10.78
CA GLU A 150 10.37 -6.78 -10.85
C GLU A 150 9.65 -8.13 -10.81
N SER A 151 10.40 -9.20 -11.01
CA SER A 151 9.90 -10.58 -10.87
C SER A 151 9.68 -11.01 -9.40
N SER A 152 9.66 -10.07 -8.46
CA SER A 152 9.36 -10.31 -7.04
C SER A 152 8.45 -9.21 -6.52
N ILE A 153 7.32 -9.60 -5.93
CA ILE A 153 6.35 -8.71 -5.31
C ILE A 153 6.54 -8.81 -3.80
N LYS A 154 6.81 -7.68 -3.15
CA LYS A 154 7.00 -7.58 -1.69
C LYS A 154 5.92 -6.69 -1.11
N ILE A 155 5.14 -7.24 -0.17
CA ILE A 155 3.95 -6.57 0.37
C ILE A 155 3.91 -6.76 1.88
N ALA A 156 3.73 -5.66 2.60
CA ALA A 156 3.42 -5.71 4.02
C ALA A 156 1.97 -6.16 4.21
N VAL A 157 1.73 -7.24 4.93
CA VAL A 157 0.41 -7.86 5.15
C VAL A 157 -0.08 -7.79 6.59
N GLY A 158 0.81 -7.42 7.51
CA GLY A 158 0.47 -7.30 8.92
C GLY A 158 1.61 -6.78 9.75
N LYS A 159 1.39 -6.78 11.07
CA LYS A 159 2.40 -6.52 12.08
C LYS A 159 2.51 -7.70 13.03
N GLN A 160 3.66 -7.84 13.68
CA GLN A 160 3.91 -8.91 14.65
C GLN A 160 2.92 -8.87 15.83
N SER A 161 2.43 -7.70 16.19
CA SER A 161 1.43 -7.50 17.26
C SER A 161 0.02 -7.97 16.91
N MET A 162 -0.29 -8.19 15.62
CA MET A 162 -1.58 -8.68 15.18
C MET A 162 -1.76 -10.17 15.50
N LYS A 163 -3.02 -10.62 15.57
CA LYS A 163 -3.37 -12.03 15.72
C LYS A 163 -3.02 -12.80 14.43
N ASP A 164 -2.60 -14.04 14.59
CA ASP A 164 -2.19 -14.88 13.45
C ASP A 164 -3.32 -15.11 12.45
N ASN A 165 -4.57 -15.24 12.91
CA ASN A 165 -5.74 -15.36 12.04
C ASN A 165 -5.98 -14.10 11.19
N GLU A 166 -5.78 -12.91 11.77
CA GLU A 166 -5.93 -11.64 11.05
C GLU A 166 -4.87 -11.48 9.96
N ILE A 167 -3.64 -11.92 10.25
CA ILE A 167 -2.54 -11.92 9.30
C ILE A 167 -2.82 -12.93 8.18
N ASP A 168 -3.33 -14.11 8.51
CA ASP A 168 -3.67 -15.17 7.55
C ASP A 168 -4.73 -14.69 6.56
N GLU A 169 -5.83 -14.10 7.02
CA GLU A 169 -6.88 -13.57 6.16
C GLU A 169 -6.37 -12.46 5.23
N ASN A 170 -5.50 -11.58 5.74
CA ASN A 170 -4.85 -10.56 4.92
C ASN A 170 -3.96 -11.19 3.85
N ILE A 171 -3.18 -12.23 4.19
CA ILE A 171 -2.30 -12.94 3.25
C ILE A 171 -3.14 -13.60 2.15
N LEU A 172 -4.21 -14.31 2.52
CA LEU A 172 -5.10 -14.98 1.57
C LEU A 172 -5.74 -13.98 0.59
N THR A 173 -6.23 -12.86 1.11
CA THR A 173 -6.82 -11.80 0.29
C THR A 173 -5.81 -11.23 -0.70
N VAL A 174 -4.60 -10.91 -0.25
CA VAL A 174 -3.53 -10.38 -1.10
C VAL A 174 -3.08 -11.41 -2.13
N TYR A 175 -2.86 -12.66 -1.72
CA TYR A 175 -2.43 -13.73 -2.60
C TYR A 175 -3.44 -13.99 -3.72
N ASN A 176 -4.72 -14.11 -3.38
CA ASN A 176 -5.80 -14.35 -4.34
C ASN A 176 -5.95 -13.18 -5.33
N ALA A 177 -5.81 -11.93 -4.85
CA ALA A 177 -5.89 -10.77 -5.72
C ALA A 177 -4.69 -10.69 -6.67
N VAL A 178 -3.49 -11.02 -6.22
CA VAL A 178 -2.30 -11.09 -7.09
C VAL A 178 -2.47 -12.21 -8.12
N LEU A 179 -2.91 -13.40 -7.68
CA LEU A 179 -3.12 -14.56 -8.55
C LEU A 179 -4.04 -14.25 -9.73
N LYS A 180 -5.21 -13.64 -9.46
CA LYS A 180 -6.19 -13.25 -10.49
C LYS A 180 -5.67 -12.24 -11.51
N ASN A 181 -4.64 -11.48 -11.16
CA ASN A 181 -4.08 -10.46 -12.04
C ASN A 181 -2.78 -10.90 -12.75
N LEU A 182 -2.35 -12.14 -12.52
CA LEU A 182 -1.24 -12.74 -13.24
C LEU A 182 -1.72 -13.38 -14.53
N PRO A 183 -1.01 -13.21 -15.68
CA PRO A 183 -1.43 -13.74 -16.99
C PRO A 183 -1.61 -15.26 -17.04
N LYS A 184 -0.82 -16.00 -16.28
CA LYS A 184 -0.85 -17.47 -16.18
C LYS A 184 -1.12 -17.97 -14.78
N GLU A 185 -1.75 -17.14 -13.96
CA GLU A 185 -2.14 -17.47 -12.59
C GLU A 185 -1.02 -18.20 -11.81
N LYS A 186 -1.27 -19.45 -11.39
CA LYS A 186 -0.34 -20.25 -10.61
C LYS A 186 0.99 -20.53 -11.31
N ASP A 187 1.01 -20.68 -12.62
CA ASP A 187 2.22 -20.96 -13.40
C ASP A 187 3.23 -19.79 -13.38
N ASN A 188 2.76 -18.60 -13.09
CA ASN A 188 3.63 -17.45 -12.89
C ASN A 188 4.21 -17.36 -11.47
N ILE A 189 3.77 -18.16 -10.52
CA ILE A 189 4.30 -18.15 -9.17
C ILE A 189 5.42 -19.18 -9.06
N LYS A 190 6.62 -18.74 -8.69
CA LYS A 190 7.77 -19.61 -8.41
C LYS A 190 7.73 -20.14 -6.98
N ASN A 191 7.62 -19.23 -6.03
CA ASN A 191 7.48 -19.53 -4.60
C ASN A 191 6.84 -18.33 -3.89
N VAL A 192 6.28 -18.63 -2.71
CA VAL A 192 5.75 -17.63 -1.80
C VAL A 192 6.48 -17.78 -0.49
N GLU A 193 6.90 -16.67 0.09
CA GLU A 193 7.68 -16.64 1.31
C GLU A 193 7.09 -15.61 2.28
N LEU A 194 7.21 -15.88 3.55
CA LEU A 194 6.78 -14.99 4.64
C LEU A 194 7.98 -14.66 5.51
N LYS A 195 8.10 -13.39 5.92
CA LYS A 195 9.17 -12.97 6.84
C LYS A 195 8.72 -11.84 7.75
N PHE A 196 9.36 -11.71 8.90
CA PHE A 196 9.35 -10.45 9.65
C PHE A 196 10.48 -9.55 9.15
N THR A 197 10.41 -8.26 9.47
CA THR A 197 11.39 -7.27 8.99
C THR A 197 12.85 -7.74 9.15
N MET A 198 13.18 -8.34 10.29
CA MET A 198 14.57 -8.72 10.63
C MET A 198 14.82 -10.23 10.64
N THR A 199 13.93 -11.04 10.08
CA THR A 199 14.10 -12.50 10.01
C THR A 199 14.45 -12.97 8.60
N LYS A 200 14.95 -14.20 8.51
CA LYS A 200 15.05 -14.89 7.22
C LYS A 200 13.66 -15.26 6.71
N PRO A 201 13.45 -15.26 5.39
CA PRO A 201 12.18 -15.67 4.81
C PRO A 201 11.92 -17.17 5.02
N GLN A 202 10.66 -17.50 5.33
CA GLN A 202 10.15 -18.87 5.42
C GLN A 202 9.32 -19.16 4.19
N LYS A 203 9.61 -20.26 3.49
CA LYS A 203 8.85 -20.69 2.32
C LYS A 203 7.50 -21.26 2.73
N LEU A 204 6.46 -20.89 2.00
CA LEU A 204 5.14 -21.48 2.11
C LEU A 204 4.96 -22.53 1.01
N ASN A 205 4.63 -23.77 1.40
CA ASN A 205 4.34 -24.85 0.45
C ASN A 205 2.90 -24.68 -0.04
N ILE A 206 2.71 -23.81 -1.02
CA ILE A 206 1.41 -23.58 -1.65
C ILE A 206 1.30 -24.52 -2.86
N LYS A 207 0.61 -25.62 -2.68
CA LYS A 207 0.20 -26.50 -3.79
C LYS A 207 -1.14 -26.05 -4.35
#